data_d4c783c8b4b8e90cec71b7a4928e65f3
#
_entry.id   d4c783c8b4b8e90cec71b7a4928e65f3
#
_cell.length_a   1.000
_cell.length_b   1.000
_cell.length_c   1.000
_cell.angle_alpha   90.00
_cell.angle_beta   90.00
_cell.angle_gamma   90.00
#
_symmetry.space_group_name_H-M   'P 1'
#
loop_
_entity.id
_entity.type
_entity.pdbx_description
1 polymer ?
#
loop_
_entity_poly.entity_id
_entity_poly.type
_entity_poly.pdbx_seq_one_letter_code
_entity_poly.pdbx_strand_id
1 'polypeptide(L)'
;MTMTPHYQAIMARCAGLLPLKTAIVHPVQPTVFEAVGDAVAAGLIDPVLIGPATKIARALTQAGHKPDTYEIIDTPHSHAAADKAAELGGAGQVGAIMKGSLHSDELLKAILAPAAGLRTERRISHVFLIITKDYPHPFIITDAAVNITPDLEDKADIVRNAIGLWRVLWPADTPKVAILAAVETVNPRMPATLDAAALCKMVDRGQIEGALLDGPLAFDNAVSLTAAKEKGIISPVAGQADILVVPDIESGNMLAKQLIFLGGADAAGVVLGARVPIMLTSRADSVRARMLSCALAVLIDDGRKKGMLK
;
A
#
# COMPACT_ATOMS: atom_id res chain seq x y z
N MET A 1 -0.54 -23.02 7.03
CA MET A 1 -0.67 -22.66 5.58
C MET A 1 0.73 -22.49 5.02
N THR A 2 1.07 -23.16 3.93
CA THR A 2 2.37 -23.03 3.25
C THR A 2 2.47 -21.62 2.65
N MET A 3 3.61 -20.96 2.82
CA MET A 3 3.88 -19.65 2.24
C MET A 3 3.94 -19.77 0.71
N THR A 4 3.29 -18.86 -0.01
CA THR A 4 3.36 -18.83 -1.47
C THR A 4 4.79 -18.47 -1.93
N PRO A 5 5.26 -18.97 -3.08
CA PRO A 5 6.58 -18.63 -3.62
C PRO A 5 6.80 -17.11 -3.74
N HIS A 6 5.77 -16.37 -4.15
CA HIS A 6 5.85 -14.91 -4.30
C HIS A 6 6.02 -14.19 -2.96
N TYR A 7 5.33 -14.64 -1.90
CA TYR A 7 5.54 -14.13 -0.55
C TYR A 7 6.99 -14.32 -0.11
N GLN A 8 7.51 -15.55 -0.27
CA GLN A 8 8.90 -15.86 0.07
C GLN A 8 9.91 -15.04 -0.73
N ALA A 9 9.66 -14.83 -2.03
CA ALA A 9 10.52 -14.03 -2.90
C ALA A 9 10.60 -12.57 -2.44
N ILE A 10 9.46 -11.95 -2.05
CA ILE A 10 9.43 -10.58 -1.53
C ILE A 10 10.20 -10.49 -0.20
N MET A 11 9.94 -11.42 0.73
CA MET A 11 10.66 -11.48 2.01
C MET A 11 12.17 -11.67 1.82
N ALA A 12 12.59 -12.54 0.91
CA ALA A 12 14.00 -12.81 0.61
C ALA A 12 14.73 -11.57 0.08
N ARG A 13 14.05 -10.67 -0.62
CA ARG A 13 14.64 -9.41 -1.10
C ARG A 13 14.96 -8.41 0.01
N CYS A 14 14.33 -8.55 1.16
CA CYS A 14 14.69 -7.76 2.34
C CYS A 14 15.94 -8.28 3.04
N ALA A 15 16.38 -9.52 2.73
CA ALA A 15 17.56 -10.10 3.34
C ALA A 15 18.83 -9.28 3.02
N GLY A 16 19.58 -8.89 4.06
CA GLY A 16 20.78 -8.06 3.95
C GLY A 16 20.52 -6.54 3.91
N LEU A 17 19.26 -6.10 3.87
CA LEU A 17 18.92 -4.70 4.11
C LEU A 17 18.92 -4.42 5.62
N LEU A 18 19.25 -3.18 6.00
CA LEU A 18 19.18 -2.78 7.41
C LEU A 18 17.72 -2.67 7.85
N PRO A 19 17.40 -3.03 9.12
CA PRO A 19 16.07 -2.83 9.66
C PRO A 19 15.62 -1.37 9.52
N LEU A 20 14.41 -1.16 9.01
CA LEU A 20 13.87 0.17 8.76
C LEU A 20 13.36 0.79 10.07
N LYS A 21 13.96 1.92 10.50
CA LYS A 21 13.47 2.64 11.66
C LYS A 21 12.04 3.08 11.44
N THR A 22 11.10 2.57 12.25
CA THR A 22 9.66 2.66 12.01
C THR A 22 8.93 3.20 13.22
N ALA A 23 8.19 4.30 13.05
CA ALA A 23 7.30 4.83 14.07
C ALA A 23 6.03 3.99 14.17
N ILE A 24 5.80 3.33 15.31
CA ILE A 24 4.57 2.58 15.59
C ILE A 24 3.63 3.49 16.39
N VAL A 25 2.53 3.91 15.76
CA VAL A 25 1.67 4.99 16.29
C VAL A 25 0.59 4.44 17.20
N HIS A 26 0.61 4.85 18.48
CA HIS A 26 -0.38 4.49 19.50
C HIS A 26 -0.61 2.97 19.66
N PRO A 27 0.45 2.15 19.87
CA PRO A 27 0.33 0.69 19.96
C PRO A 27 -0.12 0.27 21.38
N VAL A 28 -1.39 0.51 21.72
CA VAL A 28 -1.95 0.26 23.06
C VAL A 28 -2.73 -1.04 23.18
N GLN A 29 -2.67 -1.91 22.16
CA GLN A 29 -3.29 -3.23 22.16
C GLN A 29 -2.23 -4.34 21.97
N PRO A 30 -2.31 -5.47 22.71
CA PRO A 30 -1.33 -6.55 22.63
C PRO A 30 -1.13 -7.12 21.23
N THR A 31 -2.21 -7.20 20.43
CA THR A 31 -2.20 -7.76 19.07
C THR A 31 -1.32 -6.98 18.09
N VAL A 32 -0.96 -5.73 18.39
CA VAL A 32 -0.01 -4.96 17.58
C VAL A 32 1.39 -5.54 17.73
N PHE A 33 1.75 -6.00 18.94
CA PHE A 33 3.10 -6.45 19.27
C PHE A 33 3.42 -7.86 18.73
N GLU A 34 2.42 -8.68 18.41
CA GLU A 34 2.63 -9.94 17.72
C GLU A 34 3.31 -9.69 16.36
N ALA A 35 2.74 -8.80 15.55
CA ALA A 35 3.29 -8.47 14.23
C ALA A 35 4.59 -7.63 14.31
N VAL A 36 4.68 -6.71 15.28
CA VAL A 36 5.90 -5.93 15.50
C VAL A 36 7.04 -6.85 15.93
N GLY A 37 6.81 -7.78 16.86
CA GLY A 37 7.80 -8.76 17.30
C GLY A 37 8.31 -9.66 16.18
N ASP A 38 7.40 -10.17 15.34
CA ASP A 38 7.76 -10.98 14.18
C ASP A 38 8.55 -10.17 13.14
N ALA A 39 8.17 -8.92 12.90
CA ALA A 39 8.88 -8.05 11.96
C ALA A 39 10.29 -7.68 12.45
N VAL A 40 10.45 -7.47 13.75
CA VAL A 40 11.78 -7.27 14.38
C VAL A 40 12.62 -8.54 14.31
N ALA A 41 12.05 -9.69 14.65
CA ALA A 41 12.74 -10.97 14.58
C ALA A 41 13.19 -11.33 13.14
N ALA A 42 12.42 -10.90 12.14
CA ALA A 42 12.77 -11.04 10.73
C ALA A 42 13.77 -9.97 10.23
N GLY A 43 14.19 -9.03 11.07
CA GLY A 43 15.11 -7.95 10.70
C GLY A 43 14.53 -6.92 9.75
N LEU A 44 13.19 -6.79 9.69
CA LEU A 44 12.52 -5.85 8.78
C LEU A 44 12.45 -4.43 9.35
N ILE A 45 12.15 -4.29 10.64
CA ILE A 45 11.95 -2.98 11.27
C ILE A 45 12.74 -2.83 12.57
N ASP A 46 13.08 -1.58 12.87
CA ASP A 46 13.56 -1.09 14.16
C ASP A 46 12.49 -0.15 14.72
N PRO A 47 11.62 -0.61 15.66
CA PRO A 47 10.43 0.12 16.06
C PRO A 47 10.72 1.18 17.12
N VAL A 48 10.11 2.36 16.93
CA VAL A 48 9.96 3.41 17.95
C VAL A 48 8.46 3.51 18.27
N LEU A 49 8.10 3.22 19.51
CA LEU A 49 6.70 3.20 19.95
C LEU A 49 6.29 4.60 20.39
N ILE A 50 5.19 5.13 19.85
CA ILE A 50 4.73 6.49 20.14
C ILE A 50 3.32 6.44 20.71
N GLY A 51 3.13 6.90 21.94
CA GLY A 51 1.82 6.89 22.62
C GLY A 51 1.96 6.91 24.13
N PRO A 52 0.84 6.77 24.89
CA PRO A 52 0.89 6.80 26.35
C PRO A 52 1.74 5.66 26.92
N ALA A 53 2.90 6.00 27.49
CA ALA A 53 3.93 5.04 27.90
C ALA A 53 3.39 3.94 28.82
N THR A 54 2.53 4.29 29.78
CA THR A 54 1.92 3.33 30.71
C THR A 54 1.00 2.33 30.01
N LYS A 55 0.22 2.77 28.98
CA LYS A 55 -0.65 1.89 28.20
C LYS A 55 0.18 0.99 27.29
N ILE A 56 1.24 1.52 26.67
CA ILE A 56 2.17 0.77 25.84
C ILE A 56 2.87 -0.31 26.66
N ALA A 57 3.45 0.04 27.82
CA ALA A 57 4.13 -0.91 28.71
C ALA A 57 3.20 -2.05 29.16
N ARG A 58 1.94 -1.74 29.48
CA ARG A 58 0.92 -2.73 29.80
C ARG A 58 0.65 -3.67 28.61
N ALA A 59 0.46 -3.12 27.41
CA ALA A 59 0.19 -3.90 26.20
C ALA A 59 1.39 -4.78 25.82
N LEU A 60 2.63 -4.30 25.96
CA LEU A 60 3.86 -5.08 25.80
C LEU A 60 3.88 -6.28 26.74
N THR A 61 3.64 -6.04 28.05
CA THR A 61 3.61 -7.11 29.06
C THR A 61 2.53 -8.16 28.73
N GLN A 62 1.35 -7.73 28.28
CA GLN A 62 0.26 -8.62 27.88
C GLN A 62 0.60 -9.44 26.63
N ALA A 63 1.45 -8.92 25.76
CA ALA A 63 1.97 -9.60 24.57
C ALA A 63 3.22 -10.48 24.87
N GLY A 64 3.65 -10.56 26.13
CA GLY A 64 4.82 -11.37 26.53
C GLY A 64 6.18 -10.70 26.33
N HIS A 65 6.21 -9.39 26.04
CA HIS A 65 7.45 -8.61 25.94
C HIS A 65 7.78 -7.90 27.25
N LYS A 66 9.07 -7.59 27.48
CA LYS A 66 9.46 -6.71 28.58
C LYS A 66 9.09 -5.25 28.24
N PRO A 67 8.70 -4.43 29.24
CA PRO A 67 8.34 -3.02 29.01
C PRO A 67 9.45 -2.16 28.38
N ASP A 68 10.70 -2.52 28.59
CA ASP A 68 11.92 -1.85 28.12
C ASP A 68 12.50 -2.44 26.82
N THR A 69 11.75 -3.29 26.14
CA THR A 69 12.22 -3.96 24.89
C THR A 69 12.45 -2.95 23.75
N TYR A 70 11.64 -1.88 23.70
CA TYR A 70 11.68 -0.91 22.61
C TYR A 70 11.73 0.53 23.15
N GLU A 71 12.26 1.45 22.33
CA GLU A 71 12.19 2.88 22.59
C GLU A 71 10.73 3.35 22.63
N ILE A 72 10.33 4.07 23.68
CA ILE A 72 8.99 4.64 23.83
C ILE A 72 9.09 6.16 23.90
N ILE A 73 8.38 6.84 23.00
CA ILE A 73 8.15 8.28 23.06
C ILE A 73 6.77 8.49 23.66
N ASP A 74 6.75 9.03 24.91
CA ASP A 74 5.50 9.25 25.63
C ASP A 74 4.70 10.41 25.03
N THR A 75 3.42 10.15 24.77
CA THR A 75 2.46 11.15 24.30
C THR A 75 1.10 10.90 24.95
N PRO A 76 0.31 11.96 25.25
CA PRO A 76 -0.88 11.83 26.11
C PRO A 76 -2.04 11.04 25.47
N HIS A 77 -2.16 11.03 24.14
CA HIS A 77 -3.26 10.42 23.40
C HIS A 77 -2.89 10.12 21.94
N SER A 78 -3.80 9.47 21.20
CA SER A 78 -3.57 9.02 19.82
C SER A 78 -3.25 10.15 18.84
N HIS A 79 -3.94 11.29 18.92
CA HIS A 79 -3.67 12.45 18.06
C HIS A 79 -2.23 12.96 18.26
N ALA A 80 -1.81 13.16 19.52
CA ALA A 80 -0.44 13.58 19.82
C ALA A 80 0.60 12.54 19.36
N ALA A 81 0.26 11.25 19.41
CA ALA A 81 1.10 10.18 18.87
C ALA A 81 1.21 10.26 17.33
N ALA A 82 0.10 10.52 16.64
CA ALA A 82 0.07 10.70 15.20
C ALA A 82 0.88 11.94 14.75
N ASP A 83 0.70 13.08 15.45
CA ASP A 83 1.44 14.32 15.18
C ASP A 83 2.96 14.10 15.39
N LYS A 84 3.35 13.41 16.49
CA LYS A 84 4.76 13.12 16.77
C LYS A 84 5.37 12.17 15.75
N ALA A 85 4.63 11.15 15.31
CA ALA A 85 5.10 10.25 14.26
C ALA A 85 5.30 10.98 12.92
N ALA A 86 4.38 11.88 12.59
CA ALA A 86 4.47 12.70 11.37
C ALA A 86 5.67 13.68 11.43
N GLU A 87 5.91 14.32 12.59
CA GLU A 87 7.10 15.15 12.84
C GLU A 87 8.40 14.35 12.63
N LEU A 88 8.52 13.16 13.24
CA LEU A 88 9.71 12.31 13.11
C LEU A 88 9.95 11.86 11.66
N GLY A 89 8.86 11.52 10.94
CA GLY A 89 8.93 11.16 9.53
C GLY A 89 9.39 12.32 8.65
N GLY A 90 8.84 13.53 8.87
CA GLY A 90 9.21 14.73 8.15
C GLY A 90 10.65 15.19 8.41
N ALA A 91 11.14 14.98 9.63
CA ALA A 91 12.52 15.23 10.04
C ALA A 91 13.51 14.13 9.57
N GLY A 92 13.04 13.05 8.91
CA GLY A 92 13.88 11.94 8.49
C GLY A 92 14.45 11.08 9.63
N GLN A 93 13.87 11.17 10.82
CA GLN A 93 14.29 10.40 12.01
C GLN A 93 13.71 8.98 12.00
N VAL A 94 12.64 8.74 11.24
CA VAL A 94 12.09 7.42 10.92
C VAL A 94 11.88 7.29 9.43
N GLY A 95 12.10 6.08 8.89
CA GLY A 95 11.97 5.78 7.48
C GLY A 95 10.59 5.22 7.10
N ALA A 96 9.73 4.88 8.07
CA ALA A 96 8.36 4.45 7.86
C ALA A 96 7.47 4.79 9.05
N ILE A 97 6.15 4.83 8.82
CA ILE A 97 5.14 5.00 9.86
C ILE A 97 4.17 3.82 9.79
N MET A 98 3.90 3.16 10.92
CA MET A 98 2.93 2.08 11.03
C MET A 98 1.78 2.48 11.96
N LYS A 99 0.57 2.28 11.48
CA LYS A 99 -0.64 2.48 12.28
C LYS A 99 -0.78 1.40 13.35
N GLY A 100 -0.91 1.81 14.59
CA GLY A 100 -1.29 0.94 15.70
C GLY A 100 -2.81 0.98 15.97
N SER A 101 -3.19 1.34 17.20
CA SER A 101 -4.57 1.27 17.69
C SER A 101 -5.30 2.62 17.59
N LEU A 102 -5.26 3.28 16.43
CA LEU A 102 -5.98 4.53 16.14
C LEU A 102 -6.75 4.41 14.81
N HIS A 103 -7.60 5.39 14.50
CA HIS A 103 -8.29 5.46 13.22
C HIS A 103 -7.35 5.92 12.10
N SER A 104 -7.59 5.44 10.87
CA SER A 104 -6.73 5.76 9.72
C SER A 104 -6.82 7.23 9.32
N ASP A 105 -8.01 7.83 9.39
CA ASP A 105 -8.26 9.25 9.13
C ASP A 105 -7.50 10.16 10.09
N GLU A 106 -7.42 9.78 11.38
CA GLU A 106 -6.65 10.49 12.40
C GLU A 106 -5.15 10.52 12.05
N LEU A 107 -4.58 9.35 11.67
CA LEU A 107 -3.19 9.26 11.26
C LEU A 107 -2.92 10.03 9.96
N LEU A 108 -3.77 9.84 8.95
CA LEU A 108 -3.60 10.51 7.66
C LEU A 108 -3.72 12.04 7.77
N LYS A 109 -4.60 12.53 8.65
CA LYS A 109 -4.71 13.96 8.93
C LYS A 109 -3.40 14.54 9.48
N ALA A 110 -2.74 13.86 10.41
CA ALA A 110 -1.45 14.28 10.93
C ALA A 110 -0.35 14.27 9.86
N ILE A 111 -0.29 13.20 9.05
CA ILE A 111 0.67 13.04 7.95
C ILE A 111 0.52 14.13 6.89
N LEU A 112 -0.73 14.50 6.56
CA LEU A 112 -1.04 15.50 5.54
C LEU A 112 -0.98 16.94 6.06
N ALA A 113 -0.78 17.14 7.37
CA ALA A 113 -0.60 18.47 7.91
C ALA A 113 0.65 19.15 7.29
N PRO A 114 0.56 20.40 6.79
CA PRO A 114 1.71 21.07 6.17
C PRO A 114 2.95 21.11 7.07
N ALA A 115 2.74 21.27 8.39
CA ALA A 115 3.82 21.30 9.39
C ALA A 115 4.58 19.98 9.51
N ALA A 116 3.97 18.84 9.12
CA ALA A 116 4.62 17.54 9.18
C ALA A 116 5.75 17.39 8.15
N GLY A 117 5.73 18.16 7.06
CA GLY A 117 6.76 18.10 6.02
C GLY A 117 6.81 16.78 5.22
N LEU A 118 5.76 15.94 5.32
CA LEU A 118 5.68 14.63 4.66
C LEU A 118 5.07 14.67 3.26
N ARG A 119 4.39 15.76 2.92
CA ARG A 119 3.78 15.90 1.59
C ARG A 119 4.84 16.00 0.50
N THR A 120 4.54 15.40 -0.63
CA THR A 120 5.30 15.54 -1.88
C THR A 120 4.45 16.30 -2.90
N GLU A 121 4.93 16.40 -4.14
CA GLU A 121 4.15 16.94 -5.27
C GLU A 121 3.00 16.00 -5.69
N ARG A 122 3.04 14.73 -5.26
CA ARG A 122 2.03 13.72 -5.60
C ARG A 122 0.96 13.60 -4.53
N ARG A 123 -0.24 13.28 -4.97
CA ARG A 123 -1.30 12.86 -4.07
C ARG A 123 -0.95 11.55 -3.39
N ILE A 124 -1.26 11.42 -2.11
CA ILE A 124 -1.13 10.14 -1.42
C ILE A 124 -2.19 9.16 -1.92
N SER A 125 -1.81 7.89 -2.05
CA SER A 125 -2.72 6.81 -2.45
C SER A 125 -2.39 5.51 -1.75
N HIS A 126 -3.39 4.67 -1.54
CA HIS A 126 -3.22 3.36 -0.93
C HIS A 126 -3.08 2.27 -1.99
N VAL A 127 -2.14 1.37 -1.76
CA VAL A 127 -1.91 0.21 -2.60
C VAL A 127 -2.12 -1.05 -1.77
N PHE A 128 -2.92 -1.99 -2.29
CA PHE A 128 -2.88 -3.39 -1.86
C PHE A 128 -2.07 -4.20 -2.86
N LEU A 129 -0.98 -4.81 -2.41
CA LEU A 129 -0.35 -5.92 -3.13
C LEU A 129 -1.11 -7.19 -2.78
N ILE A 130 -1.63 -7.88 -3.78
CA ILE A 130 -2.43 -9.10 -3.64
C ILE A 130 -1.64 -10.29 -4.19
N ILE A 131 -1.60 -11.37 -3.44
CA ILE A 131 -1.03 -12.65 -3.85
C ILE A 131 -2.11 -13.72 -3.69
N THR A 132 -2.60 -14.26 -4.78
CA THR A 132 -3.60 -15.32 -4.80
C THR A 132 -3.06 -16.57 -5.54
N LYS A 133 -3.60 -17.73 -5.24
CA LYS A 133 -3.23 -18.98 -5.92
C LYS A 133 -3.81 -19.09 -7.33
N ASP A 134 -4.87 -18.33 -7.60
CA ASP A 134 -5.65 -18.44 -8.85
C ASP A 134 -5.22 -17.40 -9.91
N TYR A 135 -4.22 -16.55 -9.60
CA TYR A 135 -3.61 -15.62 -10.54
C TYR A 135 -2.09 -15.87 -10.62
N PRO A 136 -1.48 -15.85 -11.80
CA PRO A 136 -0.12 -16.38 -11.99
C PRO A 136 0.99 -15.59 -11.31
N HIS A 137 0.73 -14.31 -10.98
CA HIS A 137 1.70 -13.43 -10.33
C HIS A 137 0.99 -12.48 -9.35
N PRO A 138 1.73 -11.83 -8.42
CA PRO A 138 1.17 -10.78 -7.58
C PRO A 138 0.64 -9.63 -8.42
N PHE A 139 -0.40 -8.95 -7.95
CA PHE A 139 -0.93 -7.77 -8.61
C PHE A 139 -1.32 -6.70 -7.58
N ILE A 140 -1.45 -5.47 -8.05
CA ILE A 140 -1.79 -4.31 -7.24
C ILE A 140 -3.24 -3.91 -7.46
N ILE A 141 -3.95 -3.56 -6.36
CA ILE A 141 -5.24 -2.85 -6.40
C ILE A 141 -5.03 -1.46 -5.79
N THR A 142 -5.46 -0.40 -6.47
CA THR A 142 -5.31 0.99 -6.04
C THR A 142 -6.39 1.91 -6.62
N ASP A 143 -6.90 2.96 -5.95
CA ASP A 143 -6.79 3.26 -4.54
C ASP A 143 -7.95 2.60 -3.80
N ALA A 144 -7.66 1.96 -2.71
CA ALA A 144 -8.65 1.17 -2.00
C ALA A 144 -8.87 1.62 -0.53
N ALA A 145 -8.26 2.74 -0.09
CA ALA A 145 -8.36 3.15 1.31
C ALA A 145 -8.13 4.64 1.62
N VAL A 146 -7.80 5.48 0.65
CA VAL A 146 -7.47 6.90 0.89
C VAL A 146 -8.36 7.86 0.11
N ASN A 147 -8.43 7.74 -1.21
CA ASN A 147 -9.16 8.69 -2.07
C ASN A 147 -10.59 8.22 -2.31
N ILE A 148 -11.58 8.95 -1.76
CA ILE A 148 -12.99 8.52 -1.80
C ILE A 148 -13.49 8.50 -3.24
N THR A 149 -13.43 9.63 -3.93
CA THR A 149 -13.86 9.78 -5.32
C THR A 149 -12.78 10.57 -6.06
N PRO A 150 -11.68 9.90 -6.46
CA PRO A 150 -10.58 10.57 -7.13
C PRO A 150 -11.00 11.10 -8.50
N ASP A 151 -10.62 12.33 -8.81
CA ASP A 151 -10.78 12.90 -10.14
C ASP A 151 -9.66 12.41 -11.09
N LEU A 152 -9.61 12.93 -12.31
CA LEU A 152 -8.63 12.51 -13.32
C LEU A 152 -7.19 12.79 -12.89
N GLU A 153 -6.92 13.96 -12.27
CA GLU A 153 -5.58 14.33 -11.80
C GLU A 153 -5.15 13.45 -10.63
N ASP A 154 -6.07 13.21 -9.69
CA ASP A 154 -5.88 12.28 -8.58
C ASP A 154 -5.55 10.87 -9.09
N LYS A 155 -6.32 10.37 -10.07
CA LYS A 155 -6.09 9.05 -10.68
C LYS A 155 -4.76 8.95 -11.40
N ALA A 156 -4.31 10.03 -12.05
CA ALA A 156 -3.00 10.05 -12.68
C ALA A 156 -1.87 9.89 -11.63
N ASP A 157 -1.98 10.51 -10.47
CA ASP A 157 -1.02 10.34 -9.39
C ASP A 157 -1.11 8.96 -8.72
N ILE A 158 -2.32 8.43 -8.54
CA ILE A 158 -2.56 7.06 -8.08
C ILE A 158 -1.83 6.05 -9.00
N VAL A 159 -1.99 6.20 -10.31
CA VAL A 159 -1.31 5.37 -11.33
C VAL A 159 0.21 5.50 -11.21
N ARG A 160 0.74 6.73 -11.14
CA ARG A 160 2.20 6.97 -11.01
C ARG A 160 2.78 6.36 -9.73
N ASN A 161 2.07 6.43 -8.61
CA ASN A 161 2.47 5.82 -7.35
C ASN A 161 2.54 4.28 -7.47
N ALA A 162 1.53 3.66 -8.07
CA ALA A 162 1.48 2.22 -8.27
C ALA A 162 2.58 1.71 -9.23
N ILE A 163 2.82 2.43 -10.33
CA ILE A 163 3.94 2.15 -11.26
C ILE A 163 5.28 2.25 -10.52
N GLY A 164 5.44 3.28 -9.68
CA GLY A 164 6.66 3.44 -8.88
C GLY A 164 6.90 2.25 -7.94
N LEU A 165 5.88 1.80 -7.24
CA LEU A 165 5.98 0.61 -6.39
C LEU A 165 6.30 -0.65 -7.22
N TRP A 166 5.62 -0.85 -8.36
CA TRP A 166 5.90 -1.99 -9.23
C TRP A 166 7.36 -2.05 -9.65
N ARG A 167 7.93 -0.92 -10.08
CA ARG A 167 9.34 -0.83 -10.48
C ARG A 167 10.31 -1.14 -9.34
N VAL A 168 9.95 -0.82 -8.11
CA VAL A 168 10.73 -1.24 -6.94
C VAL A 168 10.66 -2.75 -6.75
N LEU A 169 9.48 -3.33 -6.89
CA LEU A 169 9.27 -4.77 -6.69
C LEU A 169 9.79 -5.62 -7.85
N TRP A 170 9.64 -5.16 -9.09
CA TRP A 170 10.04 -5.87 -10.32
C TRP A 170 10.70 -4.90 -11.30
N PRO A 171 11.97 -4.52 -11.06
CA PRO A 171 12.65 -3.45 -11.83
C PRO A 171 12.90 -3.80 -13.30
N ALA A 172 12.86 -5.07 -13.68
CA ALA A 172 13.03 -5.51 -15.07
C ALA A 172 11.72 -5.51 -15.86
N ASP A 173 10.56 -5.38 -15.18
CA ASP A 173 9.25 -5.54 -15.81
C ASP A 173 8.58 -4.19 -16.05
N THR A 174 7.94 -4.05 -17.21
CA THR A 174 7.04 -2.94 -17.51
C THR A 174 5.63 -3.33 -17.10
N PRO A 175 5.05 -2.71 -16.07
CA PRO A 175 3.74 -3.11 -15.57
C PRO A 175 2.62 -2.84 -16.57
N LYS A 176 1.63 -3.72 -16.58
CA LYS A 176 0.38 -3.63 -17.32
C LYS A 176 -0.69 -3.08 -16.38
N VAL A 177 -1.16 -1.88 -16.65
CA VAL A 177 -2.11 -1.15 -15.82
C VAL A 177 -3.49 -1.18 -16.45
N ALA A 178 -4.45 -1.83 -15.80
CA ALA A 178 -5.85 -1.81 -16.19
C ALA A 178 -6.61 -0.73 -15.42
N ILE A 179 -7.25 0.21 -16.13
CA ILE A 179 -8.15 1.18 -15.53
C ILE A 179 -9.56 0.59 -15.53
N LEU A 180 -10.04 0.26 -14.34
CA LEU A 180 -11.28 -0.48 -14.19
C LEU A 180 -12.53 0.40 -14.30
N ALA A 181 -13.53 -0.17 -14.95
CA ALA A 181 -14.90 0.32 -14.95
C ALA A 181 -15.87 -0.87 -14.98
N ALA A 182 -17.17 -0.62 -14.97
CA ALA A 182 -18.16 -1.70 -15.07
C ALA A 182 -18.27 -2.29 -16.50
N VAL A 183 -17.77 -1.56 -17.50
CA VAL A 183 -17.84 -1.94 -18.93
C VAL A 183 -16.54 -1.55 -19.64
N GLU A 184 -16.30 -2.16 -20.79
CA GLU A 184 -15.12 -1.93 -21.63
C GLU A 184 -15.30 -0.87 -22.71
N THR A 185 -16.43 -0.21 -22.76
CA THR A 185 -16.73 0.85 -23.73
C THR A 185 -16.85 2.20 -23.07
N VAL A 186 -16.43 3.25 -23.77
CA VAL A 186 -16.55 4.63 -23.28
C VAL A 186 -18.04 5.04 -23.28
N ASN A 187 -18.56 5.37 -22.10
CA ASN A 187 -19.94 5.78 -21.89
C ASN A 187 -20.00 7.11 -21.14
N PRO A 188 -20.53 8.19 -21.75
CA PRO A 188 -20.61 9.50 -21.10
C PRO A 188 -21.40 9.54 -19.79
N ARG A 189 -22.26 8.57 -19.53
CA ARG A 189 -23.01 8.44 -18.28
C ARG A 189 -22.26 7.69 -17.18
N MET A 190 -21.06 7.17 -17.49
CA MET A 190 -20.16 6.45 -16.57
C MET A 190 -18.82 7.16 -16.52
N PRO A 191 -18.62 8.14 -15.61
CA PRO A 191 -17.40 8.95 -15.54
C PRO A 191 -16.11 8.13 -15.49
N ALA A 192 -16.12 6.97 -14.81
CA ALA A 192 -14.96 6.08 -14.74
C ALA A 192 -14.44 5.65 -16.13
N THR A 193 -15.32 5.51 -17.13
CA THR A 193 -14.92 5.16 -18.50
C THR A 193 -14.29 6.34 -19.25
N LEU A 194 -14.66 7.57 -18.91
CA LEU A 194 -14.07 8.79 -19.47
C LEU A 194 -12.66 9.00 -18.89
N ASP A 195 -12.51 8.82 -17.57
CA ASP A 195 -11.22 8.92 -16.91
C ASP A 195 -10.25 7.85 -17.44
N ALA A 196 -10.74 6.62 -17.67
CA ALA A 196 -9.93 5.54 -18.24
C ALA A 196 -9.40 5.92 -19.62
N ALA A 197 -10.26 6.41 -20.52
CA ALA A 197 -9.86 6.85 -21.85
C ALA A 197 -8.85 8.01 -21.80
N ALA A 198 -9.05 8.97 -20.88
CA ALA A 198 -8.14 10.10 -20.67
C ALA A 198 -6.78 9.64 -20.17
N LEU A 199 -6.73 8.74 -19.18
CA LEU A 199 -5.48 8.18 -18.64
C LEU A 199 -4.69 7.41 -19.70
N CYS A 200 -5.36 6.61 -20.55
CA CYS A 200 -4.73 5.97 -21.71
C CYS A 200 -4.07 7.01 -22.61
N LYS A 201 -4.79 8.11 -22.91
CA LYS A 201 -4.24 9.19 -23.72
C LYS A 201 -3.08 9.92 -23.05
N MET A 202 -3.07 10.05 -21.71
CA MET A 202 -1.95 10.61 -20.96
C MET A 202 -0.69 9.75 -21.11
N VAL A 203 -0.80 8.43 -21.14
CA VAL A 203 0.33 7.53 -21.43
C VAL A 203 0.82 7.70 -22.86
N ASP A 204 -0.07 7.73 -23.86
CA ASP A 204 0.28 7.98 -25.26
C ASP A 204 1.07 9.28 -25.48
N ARG A 205 0.84 10.27 -24.62
CA ARG A 205 1.47 11.61 -24.67
C ARG A 205 2.67 11.76 -23.75
N GLY A 206 3.09 10.69 -23.04
CA GLY A 206 4.21 10.76 -22.10
C GLY A 206 3.93 11.56 -20.82
N GLN A 207 2.65 11.84 -20.49
CA GLN A 207 2.29 12.47 -19.22
C GLN A 207 2.33 11.45 -18.06
N ILE A 208 2.18 10.17 -18.36
CA ILE A 208 2.39 9.02 -17.47
C ILE A 208 3.35 8.10 -18.20
N GLU A 209 4.45 7.73 -17.55
CA GLU A 209 5.50 6.92 -18.14
C GLU A 209 5.78 5.64 -17.33
N GLY A 210 6.40 4.66 -17.96
CA GLY A 210 6.93 3.46 -17.31
C GLY A 210 5.93 2.33 -17.15
N ALA A 211 4.83 2.34 -17.91
CA ALA A 211 3.82 1.28 -17.93
C ALA A 211 3.15 1.15 -19.30
N LEU A 212 2.55 -0.02 -19.57
CA LEU A 212 1.51 -0.18 -20.55
C LEU A 212 0.16 0.02 -19.84
N LEU A 213 -0.72 0.83 -20.42
CA LEU A 213 -1.99 1.17 -19.76
C LEU A 213 -3.13 1.01 -20.75
N ASP A 214 -4.23 0.41 -20.29
CA ASP A 214 -5.45 0.27 -21.07
C ASP A 214 -6.70 0.39 -20.17
N GLY A 215 -7.80 0.82 -20.78
CA GLY A 215 -9.09 1.00 -20.14
C GLY A 215 -10.05 1.85 -21.00
N PRO A 216 -11.35 1.82 -20.69
CA PRO A 216 -11.95 1.10 -19.56
C PRO A 216 -11.92 -0.42 -19.75
N LEU A 217 -11.70 -1.16 -18.67
CA LEU A 217 -11.80 -2.62 -18.65
C LEU A 217 -12.72 -3.05 -17.49
N ALA A 218 -13.61 -3.99 -17.74
CA ALA A 218 -14.30 -4.70 -16.68
C ALA A 218 -13.32 -5.64 -15.97
N PHE A 219 -13.58 -5.98 -14.71
CA PHE A 219 -12.65 -6.77 -13.89
C PHE A 219 -12.27 -8.10 -14.53
N ASP A 220 -13.26 -8.85 -15.06
CA ASP A 220 -13.04 -10.12 -15.77
C ASP A 220 -12.11 -9.96 -16.99
N ASN A 221 -12.29 -8.88 -17.75
CA ASN A 221 -11.47 -8.58 -18.92
C ASN A 221 -10.04 -8.14 -18.54
N ALA A 222 -9.86 -7.54 -17.37
CA ALA A 222 -8.54 -7.15 -16.88
C ALA A 222 -7.69 -8.36 -16.44
N VAL A 223 -8.33 -9.41 -15.89
CA VAL A 223 -7.61 -10.52 -15.24
C VAL A 223 -7.75 -11.88 -15.97
N SER A 224 -8.60 -11.98 -17.00
CA SER A 224 -8.83 -13.22 -17.73
C SER A 224 -8.64 -13.04 -19.24
N LEU A 225 -7.61 -13.68 -19.79
CA LEU A 225 -7.37 -13.71 -21.24
C LEU A 225 -8.55 -14.31 -22.01
N THR A 226 -9.24 -15.28 -21.42
CA THR A 226 -10.42 -15.89 -22.05
C THR A 226 -11.55 -14.87 -22.16
N ALA A 227 -11.88 -14.18 -21.06
CA ALA A 227 -12.91 -13.16 -21.05
C ALA A 227 -12.59 -12.00 -22.03
N ALA A 228 -11.34 -11.54 -22.05
CA ALA A 228 -10.89 -10.51 -22.99
C ALA A 228 -11.06 -10.94 -24.46
N LYS A 229 -10.70 -12.19 -24.80
CA LYS A 229 -10.84 -12.75 -26.14
C LYS A 229 -12.31 -12.92 -26.56
N GLU A 230 -13.17 -13.41 -25.66
CA GLU A 230 -14.61 -13.57 -25.94
C GLU A 230 -15.29 -12.24 -26.27
N LYS A 231 -14.82 -11.15 -25.68
CA LYS A 231 -15.30 -9.78 -25.97
C LYS A 231 -14.57 -9.10 -27.13
N GLY A 232 -13.61 -9.79 -27.77
CA GLY A 232 -12.84 -9.26 -28.90
C GLY A 232 -11.90 -8.12 -28.54
N ILE A 233 -11.48 -8.01 -27.27
CA ILE A 233 -10.59 -6.94 -26.80
C ILE A 233 -9.16 -7.24 -27.27
N ILE A 234 -8.59 -6.34 -28.08
CA ILE A 234 -7.20 -6.38 -28.53
C ILE A 234 -6.41 -5.39 -27.70
N SER A 235 -5.66 -5.88 -26.73
CA SER A 235 -4.95 -5.05 -25.77
C SER A 235 -3.71 -5.77 -25.24
N PRO A 236 -2.60 -5.06 -25.01
CA PRO A 236 -1.43 -5.65 -24.34
C PRO A 236 -1.63 -5.83 -22.84
N VAL A 237 -2.72 -5.30 -22.26
CA VAL A 237 -3.03 -5.28 -20.84
C VAL A 237 -4.14 -6.26 -20.47
N ALA A 238 -5.19 -6.31 -21.31
CA ALA A 238 -6.37 -7.11 -21.02
C ALA A 238 -6.05 -8.59 -20.79
N GLY A 239 -6.59 -9.15 -19.72
CA GLY A 239 -6.43 -10.53 -19.30
C GLY A 239 -5.13 -10.86 -18.56
N GLN A 240 -4.24 -9.88 -18.35
CA GLN A 240 -2.93 -10.08 -17.73
C GLN A 240 -2.44 -8.83 -16.98
N ALA A 241 -3.36 -8.10 -16.37
CA ALA A 241 -3.04 -6.86 -15.66
C ALA A 241 -2.21 -7.10 -14.39
N ASP A 242 -1.20 -6.29 -14.21
CA ASP A 242 -0.34 -6.25 -13.01
C ASP A 242 -0.85 -5.24 -11.98
N ILE A 243 -1.50 -4.18 -12.45
CA ILE A 243 -2.05 -3.10 -11.62
C ILE A 243 -3.50 -2.87 -12.03
N LEU A 244 -4.41 -2.92 -11.05
CA LEU A 244 -5.82 -2.64 -11.20
C LEU A 244 -6.13 -1.30 -10.54
N VAL A 245 -6.47 -0.29 -11.32
CA VAL A 245 -6.88 1.02 -10.84
C VAL A 245 -8.41 1.07 -10.80
N VAL A 246 -8.96 1.17 -9.61
CA VAL A 246 -10.41 1.16 -9.39
C VAL A 246 -11.01 2.56 -9.54
N PRO A 247 -12.31 2.68 -9.86
CA PRO A 247 -12.95 3.98 -10.05
C PRO A 247 -13.05 4.83 -8.79
N ASP A 248 -13.25 4.18 -7.62
CA ASP A 248 -13.48 4.83 -6.33
C ASP A 248 -13.05 3.92 -5.15
N ILE A 249 -13.07 4.48 -3.93
CA ILE A 249 -12.66 3.76 -2.72
C ILE A 249 -13.58 2.58 -2.40
N GLU A 250 -14.88 2.69 -2.69
CA GLU A 250 -15.85 1.66 -2.34
C GLU A 250 -15.60 0.39 -3.16
N SER A 251 -15.48 0.53 -4.48
CA SER A 251 -15.16 -0.59 -5.36
C SER A 251 -13.80 -1.21 -5.04
N GLY A 252 -12.78 -0.40 -4.78
CA GLY A 252 -11.44 -0.88 -4.42
C GLY A 252 -11.39 -1.61 -3.09
N ASN A 253 -12.01 -1.04 -2.07
CA ASN A 253 -12.04 -1.63 -0.74
C ASN A 253 -12.83 -2.95 -0.71
N MET A 254 -13.99 -2.99 -1.38
CA MET A 254 -14.80 -4.20 -1.48
C MET A 254 -14.07 -5.29 -2.26
N LEU A 255 -13.46 -4.97 -3.40
CA LEU A 255 -12.70 -5.93 -4.21
C LEU A 255 -11.52 -6.51 -3.41
N ALA A 256 -10.71 -5.66 -2.78
CA ALA A 256 -9.57 -6.13 -2.00
C ALA A 256 -10.02 -7.02 -0.82
N LYS A 257 -11.04 -6.61 -0.08
CA LYS A 257 -11.57 -7.42 1.04
C LYS A 257 -12.19 -8.73 0.57
N GLN A 258 -12.90 -8.75 -0.56
CA GLN A 258 -13.43 -9.99 -1.11
C GLN A 258 -12.31 -10.99 -1.42
N LEU A 259 -11.23 -10.54 -2.06
CA LEU A 259 -10.09 -11.40 -2.35
C LEU A 259 -9.40 -11.92 -1.10
N ILE A 260 -9.26 -11.07 -0.07
CA ILE A 260 -8.62 -11.44 1.20
C ILE A 260 -9.51 -12.42 1.99
N PHE A 261 -10.76 -12.06 2.25
CA PHE A 261 -11.61 -12.82 3.18
C PHE A 261 -12.33 -14.02 2.56
N LEU A 262 -12.69 -13.94 1.28
CA LEU A 262 -13.35 -15.04 0.55
C LEU A 262 -12.39 -15.80 -0.35
N GLY A 263 -11.45 -15.08 -1.02
CA GLY A 263 -10.46 -15.68 -1.91
C GLY A 263 -9.23 -16.24 -1.19
N GLY A 264 -9.04 -15.94 0.09
CA GLY A 264 -7.89 -16.41 0.86
C GLY A 264 -6.55 -15.85 0.36
N ALA A 265 -6.57 -14.69 -0.29
CA ALA A 265 -5.37 -14.04 -0.77
C ALA A 265 -4.50 -13.51 0.38
N ASP A 266 -3.17 -13.61 0.24
CA ASP A 266 -2.25 -12.80 1.03
C ASP A 266 -2.30 -11.37 0.50
N ALA A 267 -2.28 -10.40 1.40
CA ALA A 267 -2.30 -8.98 1.03
C ALA A 267 -1.31 -8.17 1.86
N ALA A 268 -0.75 -7.13 1.26
CA ALA A 268 0.00 -6.10 1.97
C ALA A 268 -0.54 -4.73 1.60
N GLY A 269 -0.71 -3.85 2.59
CA GLY A 269 -1.21 -2.50 2.40
C GLY A 269 -0.17 -1.44 2.73
N VAL A 270 0.03 -0.48 1.82
CA VAL A 270 0.93 0.66 2.04
C VAL A 270 0.38 1.91 1.37
N VAL A 271 0.54 3.06 2.02
CA VAL A 271 0.28 4.38 1.42
C VAL A 271 1.58 4.93 0.84
N LEU A 272 1.46 5.41 -0.38
CA LEU A 272 2.51 6.03 -1.19
C LEU A 272 2.20 7.52 -1.43
N GLY A 273 3.15 8.24 -2.03
CA GLY A 273 2.99 9.67 -2.32
C GLY A 273 3.39 10.59 -1.16
N ALA A 274 3.73 10.06 0.02
CA ALA A 274 4.37 10.79 1.11
C ALA A 274 5.88 10.52 1.12
N ARG A 275 6.66 11.32 1.84
CA ARG A 275 8.13 11.16 1.95
C ARG A 275 8.58 9.84 2.56
N VAL A 276 7.76 9.21 3.37
CA VAL A 276 7.99 7.88 3.92
C VAL A 276 6.77 6.98 3.64
N PRO A 277 6.93 5.66 3.45
CA PRO A 277 5.81 4.75 3.34
C PRO A 277 5.02 4.67 4.65
N ILE A 278 3.68 4.62 4.53
CA ILE A 278 2.80 4.50 5.69
C ILE A 278 2.05 3.17 5.61
N MET A 279 2.19 2.33 6.62
CA MET A 279 1.51 1.05 6.73
C MET A 279 0.17 1.25 7.46
N LEU A 280 -0.94 1.18 6.71
CA LEU A 280 -2.30 1.26 7.25
C LEU A 280 -2.84 -0.14 7.52
N THR A 281 -2.24 -0.85 8.47
CA THR A 281 -2.73 -2.19 8.83
C THR A 281 -4.09 -2.12 9.52
N SER A 282 -4.98 -3.05 9.16
CA SER A 282 -6.26 -3.25 9.83
C SER A 282 -6.09 -4.12 11.08
N ARG A 283 -6.99 -3.97 12.05
CA ARG A 283 -7.05 -4.87 13.21
C ARG A 283 -7.37 -6.32 12.81
N ALA A 284 -8.07 -6.48 11.68
CA ALA A 284 -8.44 -7.78 11.13
C ALA A 284 -7.33 -8.41 10.24
N ASP A 285 -6.24 -7.70 9.97
CA ASP A 285 -5.17 -8.23 9.14
C ASP A 285 -4.40 -9.34 9.87
N SER A 286 -4.07 -10.38 9.13
CA SER A 286 -3.22 -11.46 9.62
C SER A 286 -1.80 -10.96 9.93
N VAL A 287 -1.08 -11.69 10.77
CA VAL A 287 0.35 -11.44 11.01
C VAL A 287 1.13 -11.44 9.69
N ARG A 288 0.80 -12.37 8.78
CA ARG A 288 1.43 -12.43 7.44
C ARG A 288 1.24 -11.17 6.61
N ALA A 289 0.01 -10.61 6.63
CA ALA A 289 -0.29 -9.37 5.91
C ALA A 289 0.52 -8.19 6.46
N ARG A 290 0.64 -8.10 7.79
CA ARG A 290 1.44 -7.06 8.44
C ARG A 290 2.93 -7.21 8.15
N MET A 291 3.46 -8.46 8.19
CA MET A 291 4.84 -8.77 7.82
C MET A 291 5.15 -8.37 6.38
N LEU A 292 4.25 -8.70 5.44
CA LEU A 292 4.41 -8.33 4.04
C LEU A 292 4.35 -6.81 3.85
N SER A 293 3.51 -6.11 4.61
CA SER A 293 3.47 -4.63 4.60
C SER A 293 4.78 -4.02 5.11
N CYS A 294 5.40 -4.60 6.14
CA CYS A 294 6.74 -4.20 6.59
C CYS A 294 7.79 -4.44 5.50
N ALA A 295 7.77 -5.60 4.84
CA ALA A 295 8.68 -5.89 3.75
C ALA A 295 8.53 -4.89 2.59
N LEU A 296 7.29 -4.53 2.22
CA LEU A 296 7.05 -3.47 1.22
C LEU A 296 7.66 -2.14 1.66
N ALA A 297 7.47 -1.73 2.91
CA ALA A 297 8.02 -0.48 3.42
C ALA A 297 9.56 -0.45 3.35
N VAL A 298 10.22 -1.56 3.70
CA VAL A 298 11.68 -1.72 3.58
C VAL A 298 12.14 -1.58 2.12
N LEU A 299 11.47 -2.27 1.20
CA LEU A 299 11.82 -2.23 -0.22
C LEU A 299 11.55 -0.85 -0.85
N ILE A 300 10.48 -0.16 -0.42
CA ILE A 300 10.18 1.22 -0.85
C ILE A 300 11.29 2.17 -0.39
N ASP A 301 11.71 2.08 0.86
CA ASP A 301 12.80 2.92 1.41
C ASP A 301 14.11 2.66 0.66
N ASP A 302 14.47 1.39 0.44
CA ASP A 302 15.64 1.02 -0.36
C ASP A 302 15.54 1.53 -1.81
N GLY A 303 14.37 1.39 -2.44
CA GLY A 303 14.12 1.91 -3.78
C GLY A 303 14.23 3.43 -3.88
N ARG A 304 13.81 4.17 -2.84
CA ARG A 304 14.01 5.64 -2.76
C ARG A 304 15.47 6.02 -2.65
N LYS A 305 16.22 5.33 -1.78
CA LYS A 305 17.68 5.54 -1.64
C LYS A 305 18.44 5.28 -2.95
N LYS A 306 17.91 4.39 -3.80
CA LYS A 306 18.43 4.08 -5.13
C LYS A 306 17.90 4.98 -6.25
N GLY A 307 17.03 5.96 -5.93
CA GLY A 307 16.43 6.87 -6.91
C GLY A 307 15.36 6.24 -7.82
N MET A 308 14.82 5.08 -7.45
CA MET A 308 13.77 4.39 -8.22
C MET A 308 12.37 4.97 -7.98
N LEU A 309 12.17 5.63 -6.84
CA LEU A 309 10.97 6.35 -6.44
C LEU A 309 11.31 7.82 -6.20
N LYS A 310 10.41 8.71 -6.68
CA LYS A 310 10.48 10.15 -6.38
C LYS A 310 9.75 10.45 -5.08
#